data_53ec77f32cf2cbe74760bb92ed6d6dea
#
_entry.id   53ec77f32cf2cbe74760bb92ed6d6dea
#
_cell.length_a   1.000
_cell.length_b   1.000
_cell.length_c   1.000
_cell.angle_alpha   90.00
_cell.angle_beta   90.00
_cell.angle_gamma   90.00
#
_symmetry.space_group_name_H-M   'P 1'
#
loop_
_entity.id
_entity.type
_entity.pdbx_description
1 polymer ?
#
loop_
_entity_poly.entity_id
_entity_poly.type
_entity_poly.pdbx_seq_one_letter_code
_entity_poly.pdbx_strand_id
1 'polypeptide(L)'
;MSEHLEIEQKFDVDPGFERPSFAGLAGVTAAGPVLHHLSATYFDTADGSLAAGKITLRRRTGCTDAGWHLKLPASAGARREVHAPLGPADREVPAELAARVAEVTGGQPLAPIATLDTERTVVTLHSGDGRVVAEVADDLVTARRLPADGGEGGGGGTVLRWREVEVEVPVADPALQRAAADVLLAAGARPAGHGSKLARLLDA
;
A
#
# COMPACT_ATOMS: atom_id res chain seq x y z
N MET A 1 3.65 19.04 0.55
CA MET A 1 4.08 17.64 0.32
C MET A 1 5.06 17.22 1.42
N SER A 2 5.00 15.99 1.87
CA SER A 2 6.00 15.34 2.71
C SER A 2 6.65 14.19 1.95
N GLU A 3 7.85 13.80 2.37
CA GLU A 3 8.58 12.68 1.76
C GLU A 3 9.25 11.86 2.87
N HIS A 4 9.13 10.55 2.81
CA HIS A 4 9.76 9.64 3.76
C HIS A 4 10.17 8.32 3.10
N LEU A 5 11.03 7.57 3.78
CA LEU A 5 11.41 6.22 3.37
C LEU A 5 10.48 5.23 4.05
N GLU A 6 9.80 4.41 3.24
CA GLU A 6 8.93 3.33 3.69
C GLU A 6 9.69 2.01 3.60
N ILE A 7 9.67 1.28 4.70
CA ILE A 7 10.24 -0.06 4.79
C ILE A 7 9.13 -0.99 5.23
N GLU A 8 8.66 -1.82 4.31
CA GLU A 8 7.55 -2.73 4.56
C GLU A 8 7.87 -4.17 4.13
N GLN A 9 7.26 -5.14 4.81
CA GLN A 9 7.19 -6.52 4.37
C GLN A 9 5.73 -6.91 4.19
N LYS A 10 5.46 -7.69 3.15
CA LYS A 10 4.10 -8.15 2.80
C LYS A 10 4.01 -9.66 2.88
N PHE A 11 2.86 -10.13 3.35
CA PHE A 11 2.56 -11.54 3.52
C PHE A 11 1.21 -11.87 2.93
N ASP A 12 1.15 -12.93 2.13
CA ASP A 12 -0.11 -13.54 1.72
C ASP A 12 -0.65 -14.41 2.85
N VAL A 13 -1.94 -14.30 3.11
CA VAL A 13 -2.65 -15.09 4.11
C VAL A 13 -3.92 -15.69 3.53
N ASP A 14 -4.32 -16.84 4.05
CA ASP A 14 -5.58 -17.47 3.65
C ASP A 14 -6.79 -16.73 4.25
N PRO A 15 -7.99 -16.86 3.69
CA PRO A 15 -9.19 -16.16 4.20
C PRO A 15 -9.47 -16.43 5.69
N GLY A 16 -9.17 -17.63 6.17
CA GLY A 16 -9.33 -18.05 7.56
C GLY A 16 -8.15 -17.74 8.47
N PHE A 17 -7.17 -16.94 8.02
CA PHE A 17 -6.00 -16.59 8.82
C PHE A 17 -6.41 -15.89 10.13
N GLU A 18 -5.93 -16.41 11.25
CA GLU A 18 -6.08 -15.77 12.55
C GLU A 18 -4.85 -14.91 12.83
N ARG A 19 -5.05 -13.58 12.93
CA ARG A 19 -3.96 -12.65 13.21
C ARG A 19 -3.34 -12.99 14.57
N PRO A 20 -2.03 -13.26 14.62
CA PRO A 20 -1.35 -13.58 15.89
C PRO A 20 -1.25 -12.35 16.80
N SER A 21 -0.99 -12.59 18.08
CA SER A 21 -0.65 -11.53 19.03
C SER A 21 0.83 -11.16 18.90
N PHE A 22 1.11 -9.86 18.91
CA PHE A 22 2.47 -9.30 18.92
C PHE A 22 2.94 -8.93 20.34
N ALA A 23 2.14 -9.19 21.37
CA ALA A 23 2.47 -8.85 22.75
C ALA A 23 3.69 -9.60 23.31
N GLY A 24 4.13 -10.66 22.64
CA GLY A 24 5.34 -11.43 23.01
C GLY A 24 6.66 -10.86 22.47
N LEU A 25 6.60 -9.81 21.63
CA LEU A 25 7.82 -9.18 21.10
C LEU A 25 8.53 -8.39 22.20
N ALA A 26 9.83 -8.66 22.39
CA ALA A 26 10.62 -8.06 23.45
C ALA A 26 10.71 -6.53 23.29
N GLY A 27 10.42 -5.80 24.36
CA GLY A 27 10.50 -4.33 24.39
C GLY A 27 9.38 -3.60 23.66
N VAL A 28 8.30 -4.30 23.27
CA VAL A 28 7.21 -3.76 22.49
C VAL A 28 5.88 -3.94 23.22
N THR A 29 5.00 -2.95 23.12
CA THR A 29 3.59 -3.06 23.51
C THR A 29 2.70 -2.87 22.28
N ALA A 30 1.64 -3.69 22.17
CA ALA A 30 0.70 -3.62 21.05
C ALA A 30 -0.55 -2.83 21.45
N ALA A 31 -1.00 -1.92 20.60
CA ALA A 31 -2.26 -1.19 20.72
C ALA A 31 -3.15 -1.44 19.50
N GLY A 32 -4.44 -1.44 19.69
CA GLY A 32 -5.44 -1.78 18.68
C GLY A 32 -6.10 -3.11 19.01
N PRO A 33 -6.80 -3.74 18.04
CA PRO A 33 -6.88 -3.36 16.62
C PRO A 33 -7.80 -2.16 16.34
N VAL A 34 -7.50 -1.41 15.28
CA VAL A 34 -8.35 -0.33 14.75
C VAL A 34 -8.72 -0.64 13.31
N LEU A 35 -10.01 -0.59 12.98
CA LEU A 35 -10.53 -0.84 11.63
C LEU A 35 -10.64 0.46 10.85
N HIS A 36 -10.16 0.45 9.61
CA HIS A 36 -10.27 1.52 8.63
C HIS A 36 -10.89 0.99 7.33
N HIS A 37 -11.71 1.80 6.67
CA HIS A 37 -12.20 1.55 5.32
C HIS A 37 -11.50 2.53 4.38
N LEU A 38 -10.66 1.99 3.50
CA LEU A 38 -9.84 2.77 2.58
C LEU A 38 -10.37 2.59 1.17
N SER A 39 -10.46 3.68 0.42
CA SER A 39 -10.70 3.62 -1.02
C SER A 39 -9.57 4.33 -1.75
N ALA A 40 -9.00 3.67 -2.77
CA ALA A 40 -7.88 4.18 -3.52
C ALA A 40 -8.12 4.04 -5.02
N THR A 41 -7.86 5.12 -5.77
CA THR A 41 -7.77 5.11 -7.23
C THR A 41 -6.31 5.18 -7.63
N TYR A 42 -5.87 4.26 -8.49
CA TYR A 42 -4.51 4.21 -9.03
C TYR A 42 -4.45 4.80 -10.42
N PHE A 43 -3.35 5.49 -10.71
CA PHE A 43 -3.13 6.21 -11.95
C PHE A 43 -1.86 5.70 -12.64
N ASP A 44 -1.91 5.59 -13.98
CA ASP A 44 -0.76 5.27 -14.82
C ASP A 44 -0.99 5.87 -16.23
N THR A 45 0.02 5.76 -17.09
CA THR A 45 -0.11 6.01 -18.52
C THR A 45 -0.86 4.86 -19.20
N ALA A 46 -1.37 5.07 -20.40
CA ALA A 46 -2.10 4.04 -21.15
C ALA A 46 -1.26 2.79 -21.43
N ASP A 47 0.07 2.93 -21.53
CA ASP A 47 1.03 1.83 -21.74
C ASP A 47 1.60 1.25 -20.45
N GLY A 48 1.20 1.76 -19.27
CA GLY A 48 1.63 1.23 -17.97
C GLY A 48 3.07 1.58 -17.58
N SER A 49 3.57 2.73 -18.01
CA SER A 49 4.97 3.14 -17.78
C SER A 49 5.34 3.22 -16.30
N LEU A 50 4.41 3.66 -15.42
CA LEU A 50 4.68 3.70 -13.97
C LEU A 50 4.81 2.28 -13.40
N ALA A 51 3.88 1.38 -13.73
CA ALA A 51 3.90 0.00 -13.27
C ALA A 51 5.17 -0.73 -13.76
N ALA A 52 5.57 -0.54 -15.02
CA ALA A 52 6.82 -1.07 -15.56
C ALA A 52 8.05 -0.57 -14.80
N GLY A 53 8.02 0.69 -14.34
CA GLY A 53 9.04 1.30 -13.48
C GLY A 53 8.93 0.93 -11.99
N LYS A 54 7.99 0.05 -11.59
CA LYS A 54 7.68 -0.29 -10.19
C LYS A 54 7.27 0.92 -9.36
N ILE A 55 6.68 1.92 -10.01
CA ILE A 55 6.15 3.14 -9.42
C ILE A 55 4.65 2.97 -9.21
N THR A 56 4.12 3.43 -8.10
CA THR A 56 2.67 3.50 -7.90
C THR A 56 2.26 4.92 -7.54
N LEU A 57 1.25 5.41 -8.23
CA LEU A 57 0.60 6.69 -7.95
C LEU A 57 -0.87 6.44 -7.65
N ARG A 58 -1.30 6.86 -6.45
CA ARG A 58 -2.71 6.68 -6.03
C ARG A 58 -3.26 7.91 -5.32
N ARG A 59 -4.55 8.10 -5.41
CA ARG A 59 -5.35 8.96 -4.55
C ARG A 59 -6.10 8.08 -3.56
N ARG A 60 -5.92 8.29 -2.25
CA ARG A 60 -6.54 7.49 -1.19
C ARG A 60 -7.41 8.33 -0.28
N THR A 61 -8.53 7.76 0.18
CA THR A 61 -9.47 8.34 1.15
C THR A 61 -9.79 7.31 2.25
N GLY A 62 -10.46 7.73 3.31
CA GLY A 62 -11.00 6.83 4.34
C GLY A 62 -10.13 6.65 5.58
N CYS A 63 -9.01 7.38 5.72
CA CYS A 63 -8.13 7.33 6.87
C CYS A 63 -7.44 8.67 7.15
N THR A 64 -6.64 8.74 8.21
CA THR A 64 -5.95 9.96 8.64
C THR A 64 -4.89 10.44 7.65
N ASP A 65 -4.34 9.54 6.83
CA ASP A 65 -3.37 9.83 5.76
C ASP A 65 -4.02 9.93 4.37
N ALA A 66 -5.30 10.37 4.32
CA ALA A 66 -5.98 10.63 3.06
C ALA A 66 -5.20 11.65 2.21
N GLY A 67 -4.97 11.30 0.94
CA GLY A 67 -4.13 12.10 0.06
C GLY A 67 -3.71 11.38 -1.21
N TRP A 68 -2.79 12.02 -1.90
CA TRP A 68 -2.06 11.43 -3.01
C TRP A 68 -0.77 10.80 -2.50
N HIS A 69 -0.49 9.61 -2.96
CA HIS A 69 0.68 8.83 -2.59
C HIS A 69 1.43 8.40 -3.85
N LEU A 70 2.65 8.87 -4.00
CA LEU A 70 3.57 8.45 -5.05
C LEU A 70 4.70 7.64 -4.41
N LYS A 71 4.76 6.34 -4.71
CA LYS A 71 5.82 5.46 -4.22
C LYS A 71 6.80 5.17 -5.35
N LEU A 72 8.04 5.58 -5.14
CA LEU A 72 9.16 5.40 -6.05
C LEU A 72 10.08 4.29 -5.54
N PRO A 73 10.69 3.48 -6.41
CA PRO A 73 11.70 2.51 -5.98
C PRO A 73 12.90 3.23 -5.33
N ALA A 74 13.42 2.66 -4.25
CA ALA A 74 14.63 3.11 -3.58
C ALA A 74 15.60 1.93 -3.41
N SER A 75 16.77 2.15 -2.80
CA SER A 75 17.76 1.11 -2.55
C SER A 75 17.29 0.10 -1.51
N ALA A 76 17.83 -1.12 -1.55
CA ALA A 76 17.66 -2.16 -0.53
C ALA A 76 16.20 -2.58 -0.22
N GLY A 77 15.31 -2.54 -1.22
CA GLY A 77 13.90 -2.95 -1.05
C GLY A 77 13.01 -1.93 -0.36
N ALA A 78 13.55 -0.78 0.03
CA ALA A 78 12.78 0.35 0.53
C ALA A 78 12.09 1.10 -0.62
N ARG A 79 11.06 1.87 -0.30
CA ARG A 79 10.37 2.78 -1.24
C ARG A 79 10.42 4.19 -0.69
N ARG A 80 10.61 5.14 -1.59
CA ARG A 80 10.45 6.56 -1.28
C ARG A 80 9.00 6.93 -1.51
N GLU A 81 8.29 7.29 -0.46
CA GLU A 81 6.91 7.75 -0.56
C GLU A 81 6.84 9.28 -0.48
N VAL A 82 6.16 9.85 -1.47
CA VAL A 82 5.81 11.28 -1.51
C VAL A 82 4.32 11.38 -1.29
N HIS A 83 3.93 12.12 -0.26
CA HIS A 83 2.54 12.38 0.08
C HIS A 83 2.17 13.83 -0.24
N ALA A 84 1.01 14.03 -0.90
CA ALA A 84 0.39 15.32 -1.13
C ALA A 84 -1.07 15.31 -0.65
N PRO A 85 -1.60 16.43 -0.13
CA PRO A 85 -2.98 16.48 0.32
C PRO A 85 -3.97 16.29 -0.82
N LEU A 86 -5.20 15.86 -0.49
CA LEU A 86 -6.31 15.86 -1.44
C LEU A 86 -6.56 17.27 -1.96
N GLY A 87 -6.55 17.44 -3.27
CA GLY A 87 -6.95 18.68 -3.93
C GLY A 87 -8.46 18.69 -4.20
N PRO A 88 -8.96 19.78 -4.83
CA PRO A 88 -10.38 19.89 -5.19
C PRO A 88 -10.79 18.94 -6.32
N ALA A 89 -9.86 18.49 -7.17
CA ALA A 89 -10.10 17.54 -8.24
C ALA A 89 -9.79 16.11 -7.78
N ASP A 90 -10.68 15.17 -8.05
CA ASP A 90 -10.55 13.78 -7.63
C ASP A 90 -9.96 12.86 -8.71
N ARG A 91 -9.96 13.31 -9.97
CA ARG A 91 -9.47 12.57 -11.14
C ARG A 91 -8.26 13.18 -11.81
N GLU A 92 -7.75 14.31 -11.31
CA GLU A 92 -6.61 15.01 -11.88
C GLU A 92 -5.40 14.88 -10.95
N VAL A 93 -4.33 14.31 -11.48
CA VAL A 93 -3.07 14.16 -10.74
C VAL A 93 -2.45 15.55 -10.53
N PRO A 94 -2.06 15.91 -9.29
CA PRO A 94 -1.39 17.18 -9.02
C PRO A 94 -0.14 17.35 -9.90
N ALA A 95 0.00 18.53 -10.51
CA ALA A 95 1.08 18.84 -11.46
C ALA A 95 2.48 18.57 -10.87
N GLU A 96 2.66 18.79 -9.56
CA GLU A 96 3.91 18.52 -8.86
C GLU A 96 4.24 17.02 -8.79
N LEU A 97 3.25 16.15 -8.67
CA LEU A 97 3.44 14.69 -8.70
C LEU A 97 3.65 14.19 -10.13
N ALA A 98 2.90 14.74 -11.10
CA ALA A 98 3.10 14.42 -12.52
C ALA A 98 4.52 14.81 -12.98
N ALA A 99 5.04 15.96 -12.55
CA ALA A 99 6.42 16.40 -12.85
C ALA A 99 7.48 15.42 -12.30
N ARG A 100 7.26 14.78 -11.14
CA ARG A 100 8.20 13.82 -10.55
C ARG A 100 8.34 12.53 -11.35
N VAL A 101 7.37 12.20 -12.17
CA VAL A 101 7.35 10.98 -12.99
C VAL A 101 7.45 11.27 -14.50
N ALA A 102 7.64 12.53 -14.88
CA ALA A 102 7.63 12.95 -16.28
C ALA A 102 8.67 12.24 -17.16
N GLU A 103 9.86 11.96 -16.63
CA GLU A 103 10.89 11.20 -17.36
C GLU A 103 10.45 9.75 -17.64
N VAL A 104 9.77 9.12 -16.69
CA VAL A 104 9.29 7.72 -16.83
C VAL A 104 8.08 7.66 -17.76
N THR A 105 7.18 8.63 -17.67
CA THR A 105 5.95 8.68 -18.49
C THR A 105 6.18 9.22 -19.90
N GLY A 106 7.34 9.83 -20.15
CA GLY A 106 7.60 10.55 -21.40
C GLY A 106 6.64 11.72 -21.65
N GLY A 107 6.05 12.26 -20.56
CA GLY A 107 5.03 13.32 -20.64
C GLY A 107 3.64 12.84 -21.05
N GLN A 108 3.41 11.54 -21.14
CA GLN A 108 2.09 10.98 -21.42
C GLN A 108 1.09 11.30 -20.29
N PRO A 109 -0.21 11.46 -20.60
CA PRO A 109 -1.22 11.72 -19.60
C PRO A 109 -1.39 10.54 -18.62
N LEU A 110 -1.59 10.86 -17.35
CA LEU A 110 -1.91 9.92 -16.30
C LEU A 110 -3.42 9.80 -16.16
N ALA A 111 -3.95 8.59 -16.23
CA ALA A 111 -5.38 8.31 -16.14
C ALA A 111 -5.65 7.24 -15.06
N PRO A 112 -6.87 7.17 -14.51
CA PRO A 112 -7.25 6.10 -13.60
C PRO A 112 -7.21 4.74 -14.29
N ILE A 113 -6.53 3.76 -13.69
CA ILE A 113 -6.38 2.39 -14.23
C ILE A 113 -6.97 1.32 -13.33
N ALA A 114 -7.13 1.61 -12.03
CA ALA A 114 -7.66 0.66 -11.06
C ALA A 114 -8.26 1.36 -9.85
N THR A 115 -9.22 0.69 -9.21
CA THR A 115 -9.72 1.05 -7.88
C THR A 115 -9.50 -0.09 -6.90
N LEU A 116 -9.13 0.24 -5.66
CA LEU A 116 -8.98 -0.70 -4.57
C LEU A 116 -9.75 -0.20 -3.35
N ASP A 117 -10.65 -1.04 -2.87
CA ASP A 117 -11.31 -0.86 -1.58
C ASP A 117 -10.67 -1.85 -0.59
N THR A 118 -10.29 -1.37 0.58
CA THR A 118 -9.58 -2.16 1.58
C THR A 118 -10.22 -1.97 2.96
N GLU A 119 -10.63 -3.07 3.56
CA GLU A 119 -10.89 -3.12 5.00
C GLU A 119 -9.57 -3.43 5.69
N ARG A 120 -8.97 -2.40 6.31
CA ARG A 120 -7.66 -2.48 6.97
C ARG A 120 -7.83 -2.51 8.48
N THR A 121 -7.32 -3.56 9.11
CA THR A 121 -7.22 -3.64 10.57
C THR A 121 -5.79 -3.41 10.99
N VAL A 122 -5.51 -2.34 11.75
CA VAL A 122 -4.16 -1.95 12.18
C VAL A 122 -3.93 -2.29 13.64
N VAL A 123 -2.79 -2.94 13.91
CA VAL A 123 -2.19 -3.05 15.24
C VAL A 123 -0.92 -2.21 15.24
N THR A 124 -0.86 -1.22 16.13
CA THR A 124 0.30 -0.35 16.29
C THR A 124 1.21 -0.88 17.39
N LEU A 125 2.49 -1.02 17.11
CA LEU A 125 3.51 -1.47 18.05
C LEU A 125 4.29 -0.27 18.58
N HIS A 126 4.39 -0.18 19.91
CA HIS A 126 5.06 0.92 20.60
C HIS A 126 6.27 0.40 21.37
N SER A 127 7.36 1.14 21.38
CA SER A 127 8.48 0.94 22.28
C SER A 127 8.12 1.31 23.73
N GLY A 128 8.98 0.95 24.68
CA GLY A 128 8.75 1.21 26.11
C GLY A 128 8.65 2.70 26.47
N ASP A 129 9.13 3.62 25.60
CA ASP A 129 8.97 5.08 25.72
C ASP A 129 7.74 5.62 24.98
N GLY A 130 6.88 4.73 24.44
CA GLY A 130 5.59 5.08 23.79
C GLY A 130 5.68 5.50 22.32
N ARG A 131 6.87 5.46 21.70
CA ARG A 131 7.02 5.77 20.26
C ARG A 131 6.48 4.62 19.42
N VAL A 132 5.83 4.93 18.28
CA VAL A 132 5.47 3.95 17.27
C VAL A 132 6.74 3.40 16.64
N VAL A 133 6.92 2.07 16.68
CA VAL A 133 8.08 1.36 16.12
C VAL A 133 7.71 0.45 14.96
N ALA A 134 6.46 0.02 14.87
CA ALA A 134 5.93 -0.68 13.70
C ALA A 134 4.41 -0.57 13.64
N GLU A 135 3.86 -0.79 12.45
CA GLU A 135 2.44 -1.03 12.23
C GLU A 135 2.26 -2.36 11.53
N VAL A 136 1.29 -3.13 11.98
CA VAL A 136 0.86 -4.38 11.35
C VAL A 136 -0.54 -4.16 10.81
N ALA A 137 -0.66 -4.12 9.50
CA ALA A 137 -1.90 -3.91 8.77
C ALA A 137 -2.39 -5.24 8.17
N ASP A 138 -3.58 -5.66 8.55
CA ASP A 138 -4.29 -6.84 8.03
C ASP A 138 -5.38 -6.33 7.08
N ASP A 139 -5.19 -6.57 5.79
CA ASP A 139 -5.96 -5.99 4.70
C ASP A 139 -6.83 -7.02 3.99
N LEU A 140 -8.14 -6.81 4.01
CA LEU A 140 -9.07 -7.48 3.10
C LEU A 140 -9.31 -6.55 1.90
N VAL A 141 -8.80 -6.93 0.73
CA VAL A 141 -8.75 -6.10 -0.47
C VAL A 141 -9.76 -6.55 -1.50
N THR A 142 -10.51 -5.61 -2.06
CA THR A 142 -11.28 -5.77 -3.30
C THR A 142 -10.71 -4.81 -4.33
N ALA A 143 -10.10 -5.34 -5.39
CA ALA A 143 -9.47 -4.58 -6.46
C ALA A 143 -10.23 -4.73 -7.77
N ARG A 144 -10.34 -3.66 -8.54
CA ARG A 144 -10.97 -3.63 -9.85
C ARG A 144 -10.08 -2.93 -10.86
N ARG A 145 -9.80 -3.59 -11.97
CA ARG A 145 -9.15 -2.96 -13.12
C ARG A 145 -10.16 -2.10 -13.88
N LEU A 146 -9.80 -0.88 -14.20
CA LEU A 146 -10.63 0.04 -14.99
C LEU A 146 -10.34 -0.17 -16.49
N PRO A 147 -11.35 0.03 -17.36
CA PRO A 147 -11.15 0.01 -18.80
C PRO A 147 -10.28 1.18 -19.25
N ALA A 148 -9.48 0.98 -20.31
CA ALA A 148 -8.52 1.95 -20.82
C ALA A 148 -9.17 3.22 -21.38
N ASP A 149 -10.45 3.15 -21.73
CA ASP A 149 -11.25 4.27 -22.29
C ASP A 149 -11.89 5.18 -21.21
N GLY A 150 -11.63 4.90 -19.93
CA GLY A 150 -12.17 5.69 -18.80
C GLY A 150 -13.68 5.65 -18.67
N GLY A 151 -14.35 4.76 -19.41
CA GLY A 151 -15.80 4.62 -19.43
C GLY A 151 -16.34 4.10 -18.10
N GLU A 152 -17.31 4.80 -17.51
CA GLU A 152 -18.11 4.31 -16.36
C GLU A 152 -19.12 3.20 -16.78
N GLY A 153 -19.03 2.72 -18.01
CA GLY A 153 -19.90 1.69 -18.55
C GLY A 153 -19.57 0.32 -18.04
N GLY A 154 -20.51 -0.30 -17.33
CA GLY A 154 -20.49 -1.60 -16.69
C GLY A 154 -20.11 -2.79 -17.57
N GLY A 155 -18.88 -2.87 -17.99
CA GLY A 155 -18.29 -4.02 -18.71
C GLY A 155 -17.09 -4.54 -17.91
N GLY A 156 -17.29 -5.65 -17.29
CA GLY A 156 -16.42 -6.73 -16.87
C GLY A 156 -14.91 -6.51 -16.68
N GLY A 157 -14.46 -5.44 -16.01
CA GLY A 157 -13.07 -5.37 -15.60
C GLY A 157 -12.74 -6.48 -14.60
N THR A 158 -11.53 -7.02 -14.64
CA THR A 158 -11.07 -8.03 -13.67
C THR A 158 -11.29 -7.52 -12.25
N VAL A 159 -12.01 -8.30 -11.44
CA VAL A 159 -12.19 -8.05 -10.01
C VAL A 159 -11.44 -9.12 -9.26
N LEU A 160 -10.52 -8.73 -8.40
CA LEU A 160 -9.75 -9.62 -7.56
C LEU A 160 -10.03 -9.33 -6.09
N ARG A 161 -10.12 -10.39 -5.28
CA ARG A 161 -10.25 -10.30 -3.82
C ARG A 161 -9.20 -11.16 -3.16
N TRP A 162 -8.54 -10.59 -2.14
CA TRP A 162 -7.54 -11.33 -1.36
C TRP A 162 -7.40 -10.71 0.03
N ARG A 163 -6.67 -11.40 0.88
CA ARG A 163 -6.24 -10.92 2.18
C ARG A 163 -4.73 -10.97 2.25
N GLU A 164 -4.13 -9.89 2.77
CA GLU A 164 -2.70 -9.80 2.98
C GLU A 164 -2.40 -9.07 4.29
N VAL A 165 -1.21 -9.32 4.85
CA VAL A 165 -0.71 -8.60 6.03
C VAL A 165 0.56 -7.85 5.65
N GLU A 166 0.65 -6.59 6.07
CA GLU A 166 1.83 -5.74 5.89
C GLU A 166 2.43 -5.43 7.26
N VAL A 167 3.76 -5.48 7.36
CA VAL A 167 4.52 -4.98 8.51
C VAL A 167 5.33 -3.80 8.02
N GLU A 168 5.01 -2.62 8.51
CA GLU A 168 5.70 -1.37 8.20
C GLU A 168 6.48 -0.88 9.41
N VAL A 169 7.74 -0.49 9.20
CA VAL A 169 8.60 0.10 10.21
C VAL A 169 8.99 1.51 9.77
N PRO A 170 8.65 2.57 10.53
CA PRO A 170 8.91 3.95 10.14
C PRO A 170 10.40 4.31 10.19
N VAL A 171 11.18 3.56 10.96
CA VAL A 171 12.64 3.68 11.04
C VAL A 171 13.23 2.28 10.87
N ALA A 172 14.26 2.14 10.03
CA ALA A 172 14.88 0.85 9.78
C ALA A 172 15.31 0.15 11.06
N ASP A 173 14.54 -0.85 11.47
CA ASP A 173 14.87 -1.77 12.55
C ASP A 173 14.76 -3.21 12.01
N PRO A 174 15.84 -3.75 11.42
CA PRO A 174 15.82 -5.09 10.85
C PRO A 174 15.56 -6.20 11.87
N ALA A 175 15.86 -5.97 13.15
CA ALA A 175 15.61 -6.95 14.19
C ALA A 175 14.11 -7.03 14.53
N LEU A 176 13.47 -5.89 14.73
CA LEU A 176 12.01 -5.82 14.97
C LEU A 176 11.25 -6.32 13.75
N GLN A 177 11.65 -5.89 12.54
CA GLN A 177 11.01 -6.33 11.31
C GLN A 177 11.06 -7.85 11.14
N ARG A 178 12.21 -8.47 11.41
CA ARG A 178 12.37 -9.93 11.37
C ARG A 178 11.53 -10.60 12.45
N ALA A 179 11.55 -10.11 13.68
CA ALA A 179 10.77 -10.68 14.76
C ALA A 179 9.25 -10.63 14.48
N ALA A 180 8.75 -9.54 13.94
CA ALA A 180 7.35 -9.42 13.51
C ALA A 180 7.02 -10.37 12.35
N ALA A 181 7.93 -10.50 11.37
CA ALA A 181 7.80 -11.46 10.28
C ALA A 181 7.74 -12.91 10.79
N ASP A 182 8.62 -13.29 11.72
CA ASP A 182 8.66 -14.65 12.31
C ASP A 182 7.34 -14.99 13.01
N VAL A 183 6.71 -14.03 13.69
CA VAL A 183 5.40 -14.21 14.32
C VAL A 183 4.32 -14.51 13.27
N LEU A 184 4.32 -13.78 12.13
CA LEU A 184 3.36 -14.01 11.05
C LEU A 184 3.60 -15.35 10.35
N LEU A 185 4.85 -15.68 10.05
CA LEU A 185 5.21 -16.95 9.42
C LEU A 185 4.82 -18.15 10.29
N ALA A 186 5.06 -18.08 11.61
CA ALA A 186 4.65 -19.09 12.56
C ALA A 186 3.13 -19.28 12.62
N ALA A 187 2.35 -18.22 12.34
CA ALA A 187 0.89 -18.25 12.25
C ALA A 187 0.38 -18.73 10.89
N GLY A 188 1.26 -19.07 9.93
CA GLY A 188 0.88 -19.60 8.62
C GLY A 188 0.82 -18.56 7.49
N ALA A 189 1.26 -17.33 7.72
CA ALA A 189 1.45 -16.37 6.64
C ALA A 189 2.62 -16.80 5.73
N ARG A 190 2.60 -16.36 4.48
CA ARG A 190 3.66 -16.64 3.48
C ARG A 190 4.17 -15.31 2.91
N PRO A 191 5.47 -15.16 2.63
CA PRO A 191 5.97 -13.95 1.95
C PRO A 191 5.18 -13.70 0.67
N ALA A 192 4.73 -12.46 0.44
CA ALA A 192 3.95 -12.11 -0.74
C ALA A 192 4.80 -12.19 -2.01
N GLY A 193 4.20 -12.71 -3.09
CA GLY A 193 4.84 -12.78 -4.40
C GLY A 193 4.81 -11.46 -5.19
N HIS A 194 4.09 -10.43 -4.71
CA HIS A 194 3.88 -9.17 -5.42
C HIS A 194 4.46 -7.98 -4.64
N GLY A 195 5.08 -7.05 -5.36
CA GLY A 195 5.69 -5.86 -4.78
C GLY A 195 4.69 -4.78 -4.35
N SER A 196 3.44 -4.86 -4.81
CA SER A 196 2.36 -3.95 -4.42
C SER A 196 0.99 -4.57 -4.70
N LYS A 197 -0.07 -4.03 -4.05
CA LYS A 197 -1.47 -4.41 -4.33
C LYS A 197 -1.84 -4.19 -5.80
N LEU A 198 -1.34 -3.10 -6.40
CA LEU A 198 -1.55 -2.81 -7.82
C LEU A 198 -0.89 -3.87 -8.71
N ALA A 199 0.38 -4.23 -8.44
CA ALA A 199 1.07 -5.26 -9.21
C ALA A 199 0.30 -6.59 -9.18
N ARG A 200 -0.19 -7.01 -8.00
CA ARG A 200 -1.03 -8.21 -7.87
C ARG A 200 -2.27 -8.18 -8.77
N LEU A 201 -2.93 -7.03 -8.89
CA LEU A 201 -4.10 -6.88 -9.77
C LEU A 201 -3.71 -6.90 -11.25
N LEU A 202 -2.57 -6.30 -11.61
CA LEU A 202 -2.14 -6.21 -13.02
C LEU A 202 -1.59 -7.53 -13.55
N ASP A 203 -1.07 -8.39 -12.67
CA ASP A 203 -0.50 -9.71 -13.00
C ASP A 203 -1.57 -10.85 -13.04
N ALA A 204 -2.83 -10.54 -12.67
CA ALA A 204 -3.95 -11.49 -12.67
C ALA A 204 -4.70 -11.48 -14.01
#